data_1dfcce49096d21771b414011f3f8ebbc
#
_entry.id   1dfcce49096d21771b414011f3f8ebbc
#
_cell.length_a   1.000
_cell.length_b   1.000
_cell.length_c   1.000
_cell.angle_alpha   90.00
_cell.angle_beta   90.00
_cell.angle_gamma   90.00
#
_symmetry.space_group_name_H-M   'P 1'
#
loop_
_entity.id
_entity.type
_entity.pdbx_description
1 polymer ?
#
loop_
_entity_poly.entity_id
_entity_poly.type
_entity_poly.pdbx_seq_one_letter_code
_entity_poly.pdbx_strand_id
1 'polypeptide(L)'
;MGGSAEWGRRKWGRGRHMSGQEFLSGGSSSGESMECMEQNPTERSSASPSTRPLGTRLDGITDLETAVRAVTEHPGPVEIPAGPGQLVGRHLGSVPQRQVGEALRGAGADPLMMRADISIDEDIPDEGVIAVLDDHLSLAAGVGAEYLVVPRAGMGGRGRSEERIFSMLAALDEAASAHQVHLLLETEGATADEVELVEYLERAREAGTLDVDPHYVASVAWNVAASSAAGEGPAAAFERMRPLLDRAPLIVCGVDEDTVEDLFAAVPELREAAATARIIVILGRPGAAGA
;
A
#
# COMPACT_ATOMS: atom_id res chain seq x y z
N MET A 1 -20.38 -11.64 -38.21
CA MET A 1 -20.04 -10.34 -38.83
C MET A 1 -19.22 -9.62 -37.79
N GLY A 2 -17.92 -9.58 -38.01
CA GLY A 2 -16.95 -9.08 -37.05
C GLY A 2 -16.87 -7.56 -37.08
N GLY A 3 -16.80 -6.97 -35.92
CA GLY A 3 -16.47 -5.56 -35.74
C GLY A 3 -15.27 -5.47 -34.79
N SER A 4 -14.07 -5.35 -35.39
CA SER A 4 -12.84 -5.05 -34.67
C SER A 4 -12.87 -3.60 -34.21
N ALA A 5 -12.91 -3.35 -32.92
CA ALA A 5 -12.72 -2.03 -32.35
C ALA A 5 -11.23 -1.69 -32.34
N GLU A 6 -10.81 -0.83 -33.26
CA GLU A 6 -9.48 -0.21 -33.25
C GLU A 6 -9.41 0.83 -32.12
N TRP A 7 -8.67 0.55 -31.08
CA TRP A 7 -8.32 1.51 -30.05
C TRP A 7 -7.21 2.42 -30.53
N GLY A 8 -7.58 3.70 -30.76
CA GLY A 8 -6.67 4.74 -31.21
C GLY A 8 -5.61 5.08 -30.14
N ARG A 9 -4.35 4.78 -30.47
CA ARG A 9 -3.16 5.22 -29.72
C ARG A 9 -3.07 6.74 -29.66
N ARG A 10 -3.38 7.35 -28.55
CA ARG A 10 -3.02 8.75 -28.30
C ARG A 10 -1.53 8.83 -27.94
N LYS A 11 -0.75 9.41 -28.86
CA LYS A 11 0.65 9.75 -28.62
C LYS A 11 0.74 10.89 -27.60
N TRP A 12 1.21 10.60 -26.42
CA TRP A 12 1.66 11.62 -25.47
C TRP A 12 3.04 12.12 -25.91
N GLY A 13 3.17 13.44 -26.05
CA GLY A 13 4.34 14.10 -26.61
C GLY A 13 5.55 13.99 -25.66
N ARG A 14 6.67 13.59 -26.21
CA ARG A 14 7.98 13.59 -25.56
C ARG A 14 8.38 15.02 -25.20
N GLY A 15 8.47 15.33 -23.92
CA GLY A 15 9.11 16.53 -23.38
C GLY A 15 10.63 16.44 -23.51
N ARG A 16 11.24 17.55 -23.90
CA ARG A 16 12.61 17.76 -24.38
C ARG A 16 13.66 17.48 -23.30
N HIS A 17 14.68 16.74 -23.69
CA HIS A 17 16.02 16.78 -23.09
C HIS A 17 16.54 18.22 -22.94
N MET A 18 16.97 18.58 -21.76
CA MET A 18 17.92 19.67 -21.57
C MET A 18 19.25 19.10 -21.07
N SER A 19 20.22 19.20 -21.96
CA SER A 19 21.62 18.86 -21.74
C SER A 19 22.35 19.94 -20.95
N GLY A 20 23.24 19.50 -20.06
CA GLY A 20 24.55 20.09 -19.89
C GLY A 20 24.69 21.22 -18.90
N GLN A 21 25.45 20.97 -17.86
CA GLN A 21 26.60 21.82 -17.50
C GLN A 21 27.59 21.06 -16.61
N GLU A 22 28.79 20.86 -17.19
CA GLU A 22 30.02 20.52 -16.50
C GLU A 22 30.40 21.64 -15.52
N PHE A 23 30.81 21.28 -14.32
CA PHE A 23 31.67 22.12 -13.50
C PHE A 23 32.88 21.34 -13.03
N LEU A 24 34.02 21.77 -13.56
CA LEU A 24 35.36 21.34 -13.20
C LEU A 24 35.89 22.06 -11.95
N SER A 25 36.89 21.41 -11.37
CA SER A 25 37.97 21.90 -10.50
C SER A 25 37.60 22.02 -9.01
N GLY A 26 38.26 21.44 -8.07
CA GLY A 26 39.71 21.36 -7.85
C GLY A 26 39.90 21.85 -6.44
N GLY A 27 40.48 21.04 -5.55
CA GLY A 27 40.74 21.45 -4.17
C GLY A 27 41.42 20.32 -3.38
N SER A 28 42.73 20.21 -3.53
CA SER A 28 43.65 19.47 -2.68
C SER A 28 43.79 20.16 -1.32
N SER A 29 43.67 19.43 -0.20
CA SER A 29 44.46 19.73 1.03
C SER A 29 44.45 18.55 1.98
N SER A 30 45.62 17.99 2.12
CA SER A 30 46.41 17.73 3.33
C SER A 30 45.74 17.09 4.53
N GLY A 31 46.33 15.95 4.85
CA GLY A 31 46.13 15.05 5.95
C GLY A 31 46.15 15.67 7.36
N GLU A 32 45.38 15.03 8.17
CA GLU A 32 45.60 14.93 9.60
C GLU A 32 45.24 13.51 10.04
N SER A 33 46.28 12.83 10.53
CA SER A 33 46.18 11.55 11.20
C SER A 33 45.41 11.74 12.51
N MET A 34 44.22 11.10 12.63
CA MET A 34 43.58 10.92 13.93
C MET A 34 43.61 9.46 14.32
N GLU A 35 44.24 9.25 15.49
CA GLU A 35 44.39 7.98 16.17
C GLU A 35 43.08 7.20 16.27
N CYS A 36 43.16 5.94 15.83
CA CYS A 36 42.16 4.93 16.12
C CYS A 36 42.13 4.66 17.63
N MET A 37 41.12 5.18 18.31
CA MET A 37 40.70 4.61 19.60
C MET A 37 39.97 3.29 19.30
N GLU A 38 40.64 2.18 19.64
CA GLU A 38 40.02 0.86 19.75
C GLU A 38 38.91 0.91 20.77
N GLN A 39 37.65 1.04 20.27
CA GLN A 39 36.47 0.81 21.09
C GLN A 39 36.20 -0.69 21.14
N ASN A 40 36.25 -1.20 22.34
CA ASN A 40 36.03 -2.55 22.80
C ASN A 40 34.66 -3.08 22.32
N PRO A 41 34.60 -4.20 21.54
CA PRO A 41 33.30 -4.71 21.03
C PRO A 41 32.69 -5.71 22.00
N THR A 42 32.36 -5.32 23.22
CA THR A 42 31.68 -6.21 24.16
C THR A 42 30.62 -5.49 24.94
N GLU A 43 29.54 -5.18 24.24
CA GLU A 43 28.18 -5.07 24.80
C GLU A 43 27.19 -5.02 23.63
N ARG A 44 27.08 -6.10 22.88
CA ARG A 44 25.85 -6.35 22.14
C ARG A 44 24.82 -6.71 23.17
N SER A 45 24.13 -5.68 23.68
CA SER A 45 22.86 -5.80 24.34
C SER A 45 22.01 -6.77 23.52
N SER A 46 21.64 -7.89 24.13
CA SER A 46 20.62 -8.80 23.62
C SER A 46 19.28 -8.08 23.68
N ALA A 47 19.07 -7.11 22.79
CA ALA A 47 17.76 -6.58 22.51
C ALA A 47 16.95 -7.78 22.03
N SER A 48 15.95 -8.17 22.81
CA SER A 48 14.88 -9.04 22.36
C SER A 48 14.47 -8.61 20.96
N PRO A 49 14.18 -9.54 20.03
CA PRO A 49 13.74 -9.16 18.70
C PRO A 49 12.57 -8.18 18.88
N SER A 50 12.82 -6.93 18.52
CA SER A 50 11.84 -5.87 18.59
C SER A 50 10.73 -6.31 17.64
N THR A 51 9.63 -6.82 18.20
CA THR A 51 8.41 -7.02 17.44
C THR A 51 8.07 -5.67 16.83
N ARG A 52 8.05 -5.57 15.49
CA ARG A 52 7.59 -4.35 14.83
C ARG A 52 6.22 -4.00 15.39
N PRO A 53 5.96 -2.74 15.68
CA PRO A 53 4.66 -2.35 16.23
C PRO A 53 3.56 -2.74 15.24
N LEU A 54 2.46 -3.21 15.76
CA LEU A 54 1.24 -3.40 15.00
C LEU A 54 0.77 -2.02 14.51
N GLY A 55 0.28 -1.94 13.28
CA GLY A 55 -0.19 -0.70 12.70
C GLY A 55 -1.57 -0.31 13.18
N THR A 56 -1.91 0.95 13.03
CA THR A 56 -3.19 1.53 13.45
C THR A 56 -3.93 2.13 12.27
N ARG A 57 -5.25 1.86 12.18
CA ARG A 57 -6.14 2.57 11.26
C ARG A 57 -6.76 3.78 11.96
N LEU A 58 -6.75 4.93 11.29
CA LEU A 58 -7.27 6.20 11.81
C LEU A 58 -8.77 6.39 11.49
N ASP A 59 -9.59 5.35 11.70
CA ASP A 59 -11.02 5.41 11.43
C ASP A 59 -11.74 6.48 12.28
N GLY A 60 -12.56 7.30 11.63
CA GLY A 60 -13.36 8.34 12.26
C GLY A 60 -12.56 9.53 12.84
N ILE A 61 -11.27 9.61 12.56
CA ILE A 61 -10.42 10.74 12.92
C ILE A 61 -10.44 11.75 11.77
N THR A 62 -10.97 12.94 12.05
CA THR A 62 -11.20 13.99 11.05
C THR A 62 -10.30 15.20 11.20
N ASP A 63 -9.54 15.28 12.29
CA ASP A 63 -8.62 16.38 12.58
C ASP A 63 -7.19 15.89 12.81
N LEU A 64 -6.24 16.73 12.40
CA LEU A 64 -4.82 16.39 12.42
C LEU A 64 -4.24 16.25 13.83
N GLU A 65 -4.71 17.03 14.79
CA GLU A 65 -4.20 17.00 16.17
C GLU A 65 -4.52 15.66 16.83
N THR A 66 -5.75 15.18 16.67
CA THR A 66 -6.17 13.87 17.17
C THR A 66 -5.42 12.74 16.46
N ALA A 67 -5.19 12.85 15.14
CA ALA A 67 -4.42 11.88 14.40
C ALA A 67 -2.96 11.79 14.86
N VAL A 68 -2.29 12.93 15.01
CA VAL A 68 -0.90 13.01 15.50
C VAL A 68 -0.79 12.43 16.92
N ARG A 69 -1.74 12.73 17.81
CA ARG A 69 -1.76 12.16 19.16
C ARG A 69 -1.89 10.64 19.12
N ALA A 70 -2.83 10.10 18.34
CA ALA A 70 -3.03 8.65 18.20
C ALA A 70 -1.76 7.94 17.69
N VAL A 71 -1.09 8.51 16.70
CA VAL A 71 0.17 7.97 16.16
C VAL A 71 1.31 8.09 17.17
N THR A 72 1.38 9.19 17.94
CA THR A 72 2.41 9.36 18.97
C THR A 72 2.26 8.34 20.12
N GLU A 73 1.03 7.97 20.45
CA GLU A 73 0.74 6.93 21.45
C GLU A 73 1.08 5.53 20.95
N HIS A 74 0.91 5.29 19.63
CA HIS A 74 1.14 4.01 18.97
C HIS A 74 1.96 4.20 17.68
N PRO A 75 3.27 4.47 17.77
CA PRO A 75 4.10 4.67 16.59
C PRO A 75 4.26 3.38 15.79
N GLY A 76 4.27 3.48 14.47
CA GLY A 76 4.41 2.34 13.57
C GLY A 76 3.63 2.54 12.28
N PRO A 77 3.24 1.44 11.60
CA PRO A 77 2.43 1.50 10.39
C PRO A 77 1.09 2.21 10.64
N VAL A 78 0.70 3.11 9.73
CA VAL A 78 -0.55 3.87 9.86
C VAL A 78 -1.34 3.81 8.56
N GLU A 79 -2.62 3.43 8.64
CA GLU A 79 -3.57 3.52 7.55
C GLU A 79 -4.53 4.69 7.74
N ILE A 80 -4.57 5.59 6.75
CA ILE A 80 -5.47 6.75 6.73
C ILE A 80 -6.63 6.45 5.79
N PRO A 81 -7.88 6.42 6.26
CA PRO A 81 -9.04 6.41 5.38
C PRO A 81 -9.09 7.71 4.58
N ALA A 82 -9.29 7.64 3.27
CA ALA A 82 -9.56 8.80 2.43
C ALA A 82 -11.06 8.94 2.21
N GLY A 83 -11.52 10.16 1.94
CA GLY A 83 -12.89 10.39 1.55
C GLY A 83 -13.53 11.65 2.13
N PRO A 84 -14.82 11.88 1.82
CA PRO A 84 -15.56 13.00 2.38
C PRO A 84 -15.65 12.92 3.91
N GLY A 85 -15.27 13.99 4.58
CA GLY A 85 -15.31 14.06 6.05
C GLY A 85 -14.21 13.28 6.77
N GLN A 86 -13.27 12.69 6.05
CA GLN A 86 -12.06 12.09 6.60
C GLN A 86 -10.93 13.13 6.74
N LEU A 87 -9.88 12.78 7.48
CA LEU A 87 -8.68 13.61 7.62
C LEU A 87 -8.06 13.97 6.25
N VAL A 88 -8.10 13.04 5.31
CA VAL A 88 -7.56 13.18 3.96
C VAL A 88 -8.66 12.98 2.94
N GLY A 89 -8.76 13.90 1.98
CA GLY A 89 -9.75 13.82 0.90
C GLY A 89 -9.47 14.86 -0.19
N ARG A 90 -10.24 14.79 -1.27
CA ARG A 90 -10.11 15.66 -2.45
C ARG A 90 -10.27 17.16 -2.16
N HIS A 91 -10.83 17.52 -0.99
CA HIS A 91 -10.97 18.90 -0.55
C HIS A 91 -9.65 19.53 -0.13
N LEU A 92 -8.61 18.73 0.12
CA LEU A 92 -7.30 19.21 0.53
C LEU A 92 -6.45 19.58 -0.69
N GLY A 93 -5.89 20.79 -0.70
CA GLY A 93 -4.85 21.18 -1.66
C GLY A 93 -3.51 20.49 -1.36
N SER A 94 -2.57 20.57 -2.29
CA SER A 94 -1.26 19.89 -2.20
C SER A 94 -0.41 20.28 -0.98
N VAL A 95 -0.53 21.52 -0.50
CA VAL A 95 0.22 21.98 0.69
C VAL A 95 -0.32 21.34 1.98
N PRO A 96 -1.65 21.40 2.26
CA PRO A 96 -2.24 20.66 3.38
C PRO A 96 -1.98 19.15 3.33
N GLN A 97 -2.07 18.51 2.15
CA GLN A 97 -1.75 17.08 2.00
C GLN A 97 -0.35 16.76 2.53
N ARG A 98 0.66 17.48 2.06
CA ARG A 98 2.05 17.30 2.51
C ARG A 98 2.21 17.55 4.01
N GLN A 99 1.55 18.59 4.55
CA GLN A 99 1.60 18.88 5.98
C GLN A 99 1.03 17.76 6.84
N VAL A 100 -0.07 17.13 6.40
CA VAL A 100 -0.63 15.95 7.07
C VAL A 100 0.38 14.82 7.08
N GLY A 101 0.96 14.47 5.93
CA GLY A 101 1.94 13.40 5.84
C GLY A 101 3.20 13.64 6.68
N GLU A 102 3.75 14.88 6.63
CA GLU A 102 4.91 15.27 7.44
C GLU A 102 4.62 15.20 8.95
N ALA A 103 3.44 15.66 9.39
CA ALA A 103 3.04 15.62 10.78
C ALA A 103 2.88 14.20 11.31
N LEU A 104 2.24 13.30 10.54
CA LEU A 104 2.06 11.91 10.93
C LEU A 104 3.40 11.15 10.97
N ARG A 105 4.29 11.36 9.97
CA ARG A 105 5.63 10.78 10.01
C ARG A 105 6.45 11.34 11.17
N GLY A 106 6.35 12.64 11.45
CA GLY A 106 6.98 13.25 12.62
C GLY A 106 6.48 12.69 13.95
N ALA A 107 5.25 12.17 13.99
CA ALA A 107 4.68 11.46 15.14
C ALA A 107 5.08 9.99 15.23
N GLY A 108 5.71 9.43 14.19
CA GLY A 108 6.18 8.05 14.16
C GLY A 108 5.42 7.11 13.22
N ALA A 109 4.60 7.63 12.30
CA ALA A 109 3.99 6.82 11.25
C ALA A 109 5.05 6.31 10.25
N ASP A 110 5.22 4.98 10.15
CA ASP A 110 6.15 4.32 9.24
C ASP A 110 5.80 2.83 9.05
N PRO A 111 5.38 2.38 7.85
CA PRO A 111 4.99 3.20 6.69
C PRO A 111 3.64 3.90 6.86
N LEU A 112 3.43 4.91 6.03
CA LEU A 112 2.14 5.57 5.89
C LEU A 112 1.39 4.94 4.71
N MET A 113 0.15 4.56 4.94
CA MET A 113 -0.74 3.96 3.94
C MET A 113 -2.02 4.76 3.83
N MET A 114 -2.66 4.68 2.69
CA MET A 114 -3.98 5.27 2.49
C MET A 114 -4.97 4.21 2.01
N ARG A 115 -6.23 4.33 2.42
CA ARG A 115 -7.32 3.47 1.99
C ARG A 115 -8.33 4.28 1.19
N ALA A 116 -8.66 3.82 -0.02
CA ALA A 116 -9.70 4.44 -0.85
C ALA A 116 -11.09 4.26 -0.23
N ASP A 117 -11.97 5.24 -0.46
CA ASP A 117 -13.38 5.21 -0.06
C ASP A 117 -14.32 4.65 -1.14
N ILE A 118 -13.74 4.16 -2.21
CA ILE A 118 -14.45 3.53 -3.34
C ILE A 118 -13.84 2.16 -3.62
N SER A 119 -14.68 1.20 -3.98
CA SER A 119 -14.21 -0.12 -4.40
C SER A 119 -13.94 -0.18 -5.91
N ILE A 120 -13.07 -1.09 -6.33
CA ILE A 120 -12.75 -1.28 -7.75
C ILE A 120 -13.94 -1.81 -8.55
N ASP A 121 -14.87 -2.49 -7.90
CA ASP A 121 -16.09 -3.07 -8.48
C ASP A 121 -17.34 -2.25 -8.17
N GLU A 122 -17.20 -0.97 -7.81
CA GLU A 122 -18.31 -0.03 -7.59
C GLU A 122 -19.25 0.03 -8.80
N ASP A 123 -20.56 0.17 -8.57
CA ASP A 123 -21.61 0.16 -9.62
C ASP A 123 -21.70 1.52 -10.37
N ILE A 124 -20.58 1.98 -10.88
CA ILE A 124 -20.46 3.15 -11.77
C ILE A 124 -19.66 2.77 -13.03
N PRO A 125 -19.65 3.58 -14.11
CA PRO A 125 -18.82 3.29 -15.29
C PRO A 125 -17.35 3.11 -14.95
N ASP A 126 -16.66 2.21 -15.67
CA ASP A 126 -15.25 1.85 -15.41
C ASP A 126 -14.32 3.08 -15.44
N GLU A 127 -14.53 3.97 -16.42
CA GLU A 127 -13.77 5.21 -16.52
C GLU A 127 -13.96 6.10 -15.28
N GLY A 128 -15.15 6.04 -14.66
CA GLY A 128 -15.44 6.74 -13.42
C GLY A 128 -14.68 6.16 -12.23
N VAL A 129 -14.64 4.82 -12.11
CA VAL A 129 -13.85 4.14 -11.07
C VAL A 129 -12.36 4.46 -11.23
N ILE A 130 -11.82 4.31 -12.45
CA ILE A 130 -10.41 4.59 -12.74
C ILE A 130 -10.08 6.04 -12.40
N ALA A 131 -10.89 7.01 -12.84
CA ALA A 131 -10.64 8.42 -12.57
C ALA A 131 -10.65 8.75 -11.06
N VAL A 132 -11.57 8.14 -10.30
CA VAL A 132 -11.65 8.32 -8.84
C VAL A 132 -10.44 7.71 -8.14
N LEU A 133 -10.02 6.51 -8.54
CA LEU A 133 -8.86 5.83 -7.94
C LEU A 133 -7.54 6.48 -8.36
N ASP A 134 -7.42 7.05 -9.56
CA ASP A 134 -6.26 7.87 -9.96
C ASP A 134 -6.14 9.15 -9.10
N ASP A 135 -7.27 9.81 -8.80
CA ASP A 135 -7.29 10.90 -7.83
C ASP A 135 -6.82 10.44 -6.43
N HIS A 136 -7.16 9.22 -6.00
CA HIS A 136 -6.68 8.65 -4.73
C HIS A 136 -5.18 8.34 -4.77
N LEU A 137 -4.65 7.86 -5.90
CA LEU A 137 -3.21 7.67 -6.10
C LEU A 137 -2.46 9.01 -6.01
N SER A 138 -2.98 10.04 -6.66
CA SER A 138 -2.44 11.40 -6.56
C SER A 138 -2.47 11.94 -5.13
N LEU A 139 -3.56 11.68 -4.40
CA LEU A 139 -3.73 12.06 -3.00
C LEU A 139 -2.77 11.30 -2.09
N ALA A 140 -2.59 10.00 -2.30
CA ALA A 140 -1.62 9.17 -1.58
C ALA A 140 -0.19 9.69 -1.77
N ALA A 141 0.21 9.95 -3.01
CA ALA A 141 1.48 10.59 -3.31
C ALA A 141 1.62 11.96 -2.65
N GLY A 142 0.55 12.78 -2.64
CA GLY A 142 0.52 14.10 -2.03
C GLY A 142 0.76 14.10 -0.53
N VAL A 143 0.24 13.12 0.21
CA VAL A 143 0.52 12.91 1.63
C VAL A 143 1.79 12.10 1.86
N GLY A 144 2.37 11.54 0.81
CA GLY A 144 3.54 10.66 0.83
C GLY A 144 3.24 9.28 1.40
N ALA A 145 2.03 8.78 1.23
CA ALA A 145 1.72 7.39 1.52
C ALA A 145 2.43 6.48 0.52
N GLU A 146 2.99 5.40 1.01
CA GLU A 146 3.71 4.40 0.20
C GLU A 146 2.75 3.43 -0.46
N TYR A 147 1.56 3.25 0.12
CA TYR A 147 0.57 2.25 -0.29
C TYR A 147 -0.82 2.88 -0.41
N LEU A 148 -1.56 2.48 -1.46
CA LEU A 148 -2.99 2.71 -1.58
C LEU A 148 -3.72 1.36 -1.53
N VAL A 149 -4.52 1.15 -0.50
CA VAL A 149 -5.42 0.00 -0.38
C VAL A 149 -6.72 0.32 -1.09
N VAL A 150 -7.08 -0.50 -2.07
CA VAL A 150 -8.32 -0.39 -2.82
C VAL A 150 -9.25 -1.53 -2.41
N PRO A 151 -10.38 -1.22 -1.77
CA PRO A 151 -11.36 -2.23 -1.39
C PRO A 151 -12.00 -2.89 -2.62
N ARG A 152 -12.53 -4.10 -2.41
CA ARG A 152 -13.55 -4.68 -3.27
C ARG A 152 -14.92 -4.55 -2.59
N ALA A 153 -15.97 -4.25 -3.36
CA ALA A 153 -17.34 -4.30 -2.86
C ALA A 153 -17.78 -5.76 -2.80
N GLY A 154 -18.27 -6.22 -1.65
CA GLY A 154 -18.76 -7.56 -1.47
C GLY A 154 -19.71 -8.06 -2.54
N MET A 155 -19.83 -9.37 -2.59
CA MET A 155 -20.67 -10.13 -3.53
C MET A 155 -22.14 -9.65 -3.65
N GLY A 156 -22.49 -8.54 -2.98
CA GLY A 156 -23.75 -7.81 -3.19
C GLY A 156 -23.74 -6.90 -4.42
N GLY A 157 -22.60 -6.49 -4.90
CA GLY A 157 -22.44 -5.81 -6.19
C GLY A 157 -22.62 -6.81 -7.33
N ARG A 158 -23.38 -6.48 -8.34
CA ARG A 158 -23.55 -7.30 -9.56
C ARG A 158 -22.17 -7.50 -10.15
N GLY A 159 -21.57 -8.68 -9.91
CA GLY A 159 -20.19 -8.99 -10.17
C GLY A 159 -19.76 -8.48 -11.54
N ARG A 160 -18.79 -7.55 -11.52
CA ARG A 160 -18.05 -7.24 -12.74
C ARG A 160 -17.33 -8.51 -13.15
N SER A 161 -17.25 -8.78 -14.43
CA SER A 161 -16.45 -9.90 -14.89
C SER A 161 -14.99 -9.67 -14.46
N GLU A 162 -14.27 -10.71 -14.09
CA GLU A 162 -12.84 -10.66 -13.76
C GLU A 162 -12.03 -9.94 -14.85
N GLU A 163 -12.39 -10.14 -16.12
CA GLU A 163 -11.76 -9.44 -17.25
C GLU A 163 -11.89 -7.91 -17.16
N ARG A 164 -13.05 -7.39 -16.68
CA ARG A 164 -13.22 -5.93 -16.48
C ARG A 164 -12.41 -5.44 -15.29
N ILE A 165 -12.42 -6.16 -14.18
CA ILE A 165 -11.61 -5.81 -13.00
C ILE A 165 -10.14 -5.83 -13.39
N PHE A 166 -9.69 -6.85 -14.13
CA PHE A 166 -8.33 -6.91 -14.63
C PHE A 166 -7.96 -5.70 -15.50
N SER A 167 -8.82 -5.31 -16.43
CA SER A 167 -8.56 -4.16 -17.31
C SER A 167 -8.44 -2.85 -16.53
N MET A 168 -9.28 -2.64 -15.52
CA MET A 168 -9.18 -1.48 -14.63
C MET A 168 -7.93 -1.53 -13.77
N LEU A 169 -7.62 -2.70 -13.21
CA LEU A 169 -6.46 -2.90 -12.35
C LEU A 169 -5.15 -2.70 -13.14
N ALA A 170 -5.09 -3.11 -14.41
CA ALA A 170 -3.95 -2.84 -15.28
C ALA A 170 -3.72 -1.34 -15.52
N ALA A 171 -4.81 -0.59 -15.79
CA ALA A 171 -4.72 0.86 -15.95
C ALA A 171 -4.31 1.57 -14.64
N LEU A 172 -4.80 1.10 -13.50
CA LEU A 172 -4.45 1.64 -12.18
C LEU A 172 -3.03 1.28 -11.76
N ASP A 173 -2.50 0.12 -12.16
CA ASP A 173 -1.12 -0.30 -11.91
C ASP A 173 -0.12 0.63 -12.63
N GLU A 174 -0.42 1.00 -13.89
CA GLU A 174 0.36 2.02 -14.62
C GLU A 174 0.29 3.39 -13.94
N ALA A 175 -0.89 3.82 -13.48
CA ALA A 175 -1.06 5.07 -12.76
C ALA A 175 -0.34 5.05 -11.41
N ALA A 176 -0.43 3.96 -10.64
CA ALA A 176 0.25 3.78 -9.37
C ALA A 176 1.77 3.88 -9.52
N SER A 177 2.33 3.25 -10.54
CA SER A 177 3.74 3.38 -10.90
C SER A 177 4.13 4.83 -11.21
N ALA A 178 3.30 5.56 -11.97
CA ALA A 178 3.54 6.97 -12.29
C ALA A 178 3.51 7.87 -11.04
N HIS A 179 2.67 7.55 -10.07
CA HIS A 179 2.57 8.25 -8.78
C HIS A 179 3.59 7.77 -7.73
N GLN A 180 4.33 6.70 -8.01
CA GLN A 180 5.27 6.06 -7.07
C GLN A 180 4.58 5.56 -5.79
N VAL A 181 3.40 4.96 -5.94
CA VAL A 181 2.57 4.39 -4.87
C VAL A 181 2.32 2.93 -5.18
N HIS A 182 2.48 2.03 -4.22
CA HIS A 182 2.09 0.64 -4.37
C HIS A 182 0.57 0.50 -4.32
N LEU A 183 0.00 -0.14 -5.33
CA LEU A 183 -1.43 -0.46 -5.38
C LEU A 183 -1.69 -1.79 -4.68
N LEU A 184 -2.60 -1.83 -3.72
CA LEU A 184 -2.96 -3.04 -2.98
C LEU A 184 -4.45 -3.32 -3.17
N LEU A 185 -4.78 -4.48 -3.72
CA LEU A 185 -6.15 -4.94 -3.84
C LEU A 185 -6.56 -5.66 -2.55
N GLU A 186 -7.57 -5.17 -1.84
CA GLU A 186 -8.05 -5.82 -0.63
C GLU A 186 -8.87 -7.06 -0.96
N THR A 187 -8.60 -8.14 -0.23
CA THR A 187 -9.38 -9.39 -0.38
C THR A 187 -10.75 -9.24 0.28
N GLU A 188 -11.79 -9.71 -0.41
CA GLU A 188 -13.16 -9.63 0.08
C GLU A 188 -13.81 -10.98 0.31
N GLY A 189 -13.16 -12.03 -0.11
CA GLY A 189 -13.63 -13.40 0.00
C GLY A 189 -12.47 -14.34 0.23
N ALA A 190 -12.53 -15.50 -0.41
CA ALA A 190 -11.36 -16.36 -0.51
C ALA A 190 -10.27 -15.63 -1.29
N THR A 191 -9.02 -15.72 -0.82
CA THR A 191 -7.88 -14.95 -1.36
C THR A 191 -7.46 -15.36 -2.78
N ALA A 192 -8.10 -16.38 -3.35
CA ALA A 192 -7.74 -16.95 -4.65
C ALA A 192 -7.86 -15.95 -5.80
N ASP A 193 -8.98 -15.22 -5.84
CA ASP A 193 -9.31 -14.36 -6.99
C ASP A 193 -8.36 -13.16 -7.07
N GLU A 194 -8.06 -12.53 -5.91
CA GLU A 194 -7.15 -11.40 -5.86
C GLU A 194 -5.71 -11.80 -6.16
N VAL A 195 -5.27 -12.94 -5.67
CA VAL A 195 -3.94 -13.48 -5.98
C VAL A 195 -3.82 -13.78 -7.47
N GLU A 196 -4.82 -14.40 -8.09
CA GLU A 196 -4.83 -14.68 -9.53
C GLU A 196 -4.78 -13.41 -10.37
N LEU A 197 -5.52 -12.36 -9.99
CA LEU A 197 -5.49 -11.06 -10.65
C LEU A 197 -4.09 -10.42 -10.59
N VAL A 198 -3.45 -10.43 -9.43
CA VAL A 198 -2.10 -9.88 -9.25
C VAL A 198 -1.06 -10.69 -10.04
N GLU A 199 -1.13 -12.00 -10.03
CA GLU A 199 -0.25 -12.86 -10.83
C GLU A 199 -0.45 -12.66 -12.33
N TYR A 200 -1.67 -12.38 -12.76
CA TYR A 200 -1.96 -12.08 -14.15
C TYR A 200 -1.36 -10.76 -14.60
N LEU A 201 -1.44 -9.71 -13.77
CA LEU A 201 -0.76 -8.43 -14.02
C LEU A 201 0.74 -8.61 -14.17
N GLU A 202 1.34 -9.44 -13.34
CA GLU A 202 2.76 -9.70 -13.42
C GLU A 202 3.16 -10.41 -14.72
N ARG A 203 2.42 -11.43 -15.12
CA ARG A 203 2.64 -12.08 -16.43
C ARG A 203 2.51 -11.07 -17.58
N ALA A 204 1.58 -10.11 -17.48
CA ALA A 204 1.43 -9.06 -18.48
C ALA A 204 2.63 -8.09 -18.52
N ARG A 205 3.21 -7.77 -17.36
CA ARG A 205 4.46 -6.96 -17.28
C ARG A 205 5.65 -7.74 -17.85
N GLU A 206 5.83 -9.00 -17.48
CA GLU A 206 6.90 -9.85 -18.00
C GLU A 206 6.81 -10.00 -19.52
N ALA A 207 5.60 -10.05 -20.07
CA ALA A 207 5.36 -10.07 -21.51
C ALA A 207 5.58 -8.71 -22.18
N GLY A 208 5.85 -7.63 -21.40
CA GLY A 208 6.04 -6.27 -21.91
C GLY A 208 4.75 -5.61 -22.42
N THR A 209 3.59 -6.08 -21.96
CA THR A 209 2.29 -5.50 -22.32
C THR A 209 1.84 -4.40 -21.38
N LEU A 210 2.47 -4.28 -20.21
CA LEU A 210 2.30 -3.17 -19.25
C LEU A 210 3.66 -2.49 -19.05
N ASP A 211 3.64 -1.14 -19.08
CA ASP A 211 4.83 -0.29 -18.84
C ASP A 211 4.79 0.22 -17.40
N VAL A 212 5.18 -0.65 -16.49
CA VAL A 212 5.16 -0.39 -15.03
C VAL A 212 6.57 -0.53 -14.48
N ASP A 213 6.98 0.40 -13.63
CA ASP A 213 8.25 0.29 -12.89
C ASP A 213 8.19 -0.95 -11.98
N PRO A 214 9.12 -1.90 -12.10
CA PRO A 214 9.12 -3.12 -11.29
C PRO A 214 9.20 -2.87 -9.78
N HIS A 215 9.57 -1.67 -9.36
CA HIS A 215 9.57 -1.30 -7.95
C HIS A 215 8.15 -1.07 -7.41
N TYR A 216 7.25 -0.53 -8.25
CA TYR A 216 5.87 -0.24 -7.88
C TYR A 216 4.93 -1.26 -8.51
N VAL A 217 4.86 -2.44 -7.91
CA VAL A 217 4.01 -3.54 -8.39
C VAL A 217 2.75 -3.64 -7.54
N ALA A 218 1.62 -3.93 -8.19
CA ALA A 218 0.40 -4.23 -7.47
C ALA A 218 0.57 -5.49 -6.62
N SER A 219 -0.04 -5.50 -5.44
CA SER A 219 -0.06 -6.62 -4.51
C SER A 219 -1.43 -6.75 -3.84
N VAL A 220 -1.51 -7.54 -2.78
CA VAL A 220 -2.76 -7.84 -2.07
C VAL A 220 -2.71 -7.28 -0.66
N ALA A 221 -3.82 -6.69 -0.20
CA ALA A 221 -4.08 -6.45 1.21
C ALA A 221 -5.03 -7.54 1.72
N TRP A 222 -4.56 -8.42 2.57
CA TRP A 222 -5.33 -9.53 3.10
C TRP A 222 -6.28 -9.09 4.20
N ASN A 223 -7.57 -9.13 3.93
CA ASN A 223 -8.62 -8.96 4.92
C ASN A 223 -8.96 -10.32 5.55
N VAL A 224 -8.41 -10.56 6.74
CA VAL A 224 -8.56 -11.84 7.46
C VAL A 224 -10.01 -12.13 7.82
N ALA A 225 -10.78 -11.12 8.23
CA ALA A 225 -12.18 -11.29 8.57
C ALA A 225 -13.01 -11.70 7.34
N ALA A 226 -12.74 -11.10 6.18
CA ALA A 226 -13.45 -11.42 4.94
C ALA A 226 -13.12 -12.84 4.45
N SER A 227 -11.84 -13.24 4.42
CA SER A 227 -11.47 -14.60 4.01
C SER A 227 -12.01 -15.66 4.97
N SER A 228 -12.00 -15.39 6.27
CA SER A 228 -12.60 -16.29 7.27
C SER A 228 -14.12 -16.42 7.10
N ALA A 229 -14.82 -15.32 6.81
CA ALA A 229 -16.25 -15.33 6.51
C ALA A 229 -16.59 -16.14 5.24
N ALA A 230 -15.67 -16.16 4.27
CA ALA A 230 -15.77 -17.01 3.07
C ALA A 230 -15.40 -18.48 3.34
N GLY A 231 -15.02 -18.84 4.56
CA GLY A 231 -14.65 -20.20 4.95
C GLY A 231 -13.20 -20.57 4.65
N GLU A 232 -12.36 -19.62 4.29
CA GLU A 232 -10.93 -19.85 4.11
C GLU A 232 -10.17 -19.65 5.42
N GLY A 233 -9.50 -20.71 5.89
CA GLY A 233 -8.71 -20.64 7.12
C GLY A 233 -7.41 -19.82 6.91
N PRO A 234 -6.91 -19.14 7.97
CA PRO A 234 -5.76 -18.26 7.87
C PRO A 234 -4.49 -18.91 7.28
N ALA A 235 -4.22 -20.17 7.62
CA ALA A 235 -3.06 -20.88 7.09
C ALA A 235 -3.16 -21.14 5.59
N ALA A 236 -4.34 -21.50 5.07
CA ALA A 236 -4.56 -21.72 3.65
C ALA A 236 -4.46 -20.40 2.85
N ALA A 237 -5.04 -19.32 3.37
CA ALA A 237 -4.94 -17.99 2.80
C ALA A 237 -3.48 -17.51 2.72
N PHE A 238 -2.73 -17.67 3.80
CA PHE A 238 -1.33 -17.26 3.86
C PHE A 238 -0.45 -18.04 2.87
N GLU A 239 -0.61 -19.39 2.79
CA GLU A 239 0.14 -20.21 1.85
C GLU A 239 -0.07 -19.74 0.40
N ARG A 240 -1.28 -19.33 0.05
CA ARG A 240 -1.61 -18.83 -1.28
C ARG A 240 -0.94 -17.49 -1.58
N MET A 241 -0.84 -16.61 -0.58
CA MET A 241 -0.21 -15.29 -0.73
C MET A 241 1.31 -15.31 -0.54
N ARG A 242 1.87 -16.39 -0.02
CA ARG A 242 3.31 -16.52 0.24
C ARG A 242 4.21 -16.13 -0.95
N PRO A 243 3.89 -16.52 -2.21
CA PRO A 243 4.69 -16.13 -3.37
C PRO A 243 4.76 -14.61 -3.60
N LEU A 244 3.75 -13.85 -3.15
CA LEU A 244 3.71 -12.40 -3.31
C LEU A 244 4.70 -11.68 -2.38
N LEU A 245 5.11 -12.31 -1.27
CA LEU A 245 6.04 -11.74 -0.28
C LEU A 245 7.43 -11.43 -0.84
N ASP A 246 7.82 -12.08 -1.92
CA ASP A 246 9.13 -11.82 -2.55
C ASP A 246 9.12 -10.56 -3.42
N ARG A 247 7.95 -9.97 -3.66
CA ARG A 247 7.70 -8.87 -4.59
C ARG A 247 7.35 -7.57 -3.90
N ALA A 248 6.45 -7.64 -2.92
CA ALA A 248 5.99 -6.49 -2.16
C ALA A 248 5.64 -6.93 -0.72
N PRO A 249 5.67 -6.02 0.25
CA PRO A 249 5.14 -6.30 1.58
C PRO A 249 3.67 -6.70 1.50
N LEU A 250 3.28 -7.73 2.24
CA LEU A 250 1.88 -8.08 2.43
C LEU A 250 1.28 -7.20 3.52
N ILE A 251 0.15 -6.57 3.23
CA ILE A 251 -0.64 -5.88 4.25
C ILE A 251 -1.67 -6.87 4.78
N VAL A 252 -1.80 -6.97 6.09
CA VAL A 252 -2.82 -7.76 6.78
C VAL A 252 -3.75 -6.80 7.51
N CYS A 253 -5.04 -6.89 7.23
CA CYS A 253 -6.08 -6.07 7.83
C CYS A 253 -7.30 -6.92 8.23
N GLY A 254 -8.36 -6.30 8.75
CA GLY A 254 -9.53 -7.04 9.21
C GLY A 254 -9.27 -7.88 10.47
N VAL A 255 -8.30 -7.46 11.27
CA VAL A 255 -7.98 -8.01 12.59
C VAL A 255 -8.01 -6.90 13.64
N ASP A 256 -8.27 -7.25 14.86
CA ASP A 256 -8.20 -6.39 16.04
C ASP A 256 -7.20 -6.95 17.06
N GLU A 257 -7.07 -6.30 18.21
CA GLU A 257 -6.15 -6.71 19.27
C GLU A 257 -6.48 -8.11 19.82
N ASP A 258 -7.75 -8.49 19.84
CA ASP A 258 -8.20 -9.77 20.38
C ASP A 258 -7.94 -10.92 19.39
N THR A 259 -8.08 -10.68 18.10
CA THR A 259 -8.00 -11.70 17.05
C THR A 259 -6.60 -11.84 16.43
N VAL A 260 -5.72 -10.85 16.59
CA VAL A 260 -4.37 -10.88 16.00
C VAL A 260 -3.49 -11.98 16.61
N GLU A 261 -3.63 -12.26 17.91
CA GLU A 261 -2.88 -13.34 18.55
C GLU A 261 -3.33 -14.72 18.09
N ASP A 262 -4.63 -14.92 17.84
CA ASP A 262 -5.16 -16.15 17.26
C ASP A 262 -4.64 -16.33 15.81
N LEU A 263 -4.56 -15.25 15.04
CA LEU A 263 -3.97 -15.28 13.71
C LEU A 263 -2.48 -15.69 13.76
N PHE A 264 -1.70 -15.10 14.66
CA PHE A 264 -0.29 -15.46 14.82
C PHE A 264 -0.09 -16.88 15.35
N ALA A 265 -1.04 -17.40 16.14
CA ALA A 265 -1.03 -18.81 16.57
C ALA A 265 -1.36 -19.76 15.41
N ALA A 266 -2.29 -19.37 14.52
CA ALA A 266 -2.65 -20.16 13.35
C ALA A 266 -1.57 -20.13 12.25
N VAL A 267 -0.81 -19.04 12.15
CA VAL A 267 0.25 -18.82 11.15
C VAL A 267 1.48 -18.20 11.82
N PRO A 268 2.32 -19.02 12.48
CA PRO A 268 3.49 -18.50 13.21
C PRO A 268 4.48 -17.71 12.35
N GLU A 269 4.60 -18.04 11.06
CA GLU A 269 5.46 -17.35 10.11
C GLU A 269 5.07 -15.88 9.89
N LEU A 270 3.79 -15.53 10.12
CA LEU A 270 3.35 -14.12 10.05
C LEU A 270 4.07 -13.26 11.08
N ARG A 271 4.28 -13.80 12.29
CA ARG A 271 4.99 -13.07 13.36
C ARG A 271 6.45 -12.81 13.01
N GLU A 272 7.13 -13.78 12.41
CA GLU A 272 8.51 -13.64 11.95
C GLU A 272 8.61 -12.65 10.79
N ALA A 273 7.71 -12.76 9.83
CA ALA A 273 7.67 -11.88 8.67
C ALA A 273 7.30 -10.43 9.05
N ALA A 274 6.42 -10.23 10.02
CA ALA A 274 6.11 -8.92 10.58
C ALA A 274 7.34 -8.27 11.25
N ALA A 275 8.15 -9.06 11.97
CA ALA A 275 9.40 -8.58 12.58
C ALA A 275 10.43 -8.12 11.54
N THR A 276 10.41 -8.64 10.32
CA THR A 276 11.33 -8.30 9.22
C THR A 276 10.76 -7.29 8.22
N ALA A 277 9.63 -6.69 8.48
CA ALA A 277 8.95 -5.75 7.59
C ALA A 277 8.44 -6.33 6.26
N ARG A 278 8.43 -7.63 6.10
CA ARG A 278 7.82 -8.29 4.93
C ARG A 278 6.29 -8.34 5.03
N ILE A 279 5.77 -8.18 6.24
CA ILE A 279 4.33 -8.12 6.52
C ILE A 279 4.06 -6.92 7.42
N ILE A 280 3.01 -6.19 7.10
CA ILE A 280 2.51 -5.06 7.86
C ILE A 280 1.10 -5.43 8.35
N VAL A 281 0.91 -5.52 9.67
CA VAL A 281 -0.39 -5.83 10.25
C VAL A 281 -1.04 -4.55 10.73
N ILE A 282 -2.23 -4.25 10.22
CA ILE A 282 -3.03 -3.07 10.56
C ILE A 282 -4.22 -3.50 11.41
N LEU A 283 -4.26 -3.01 12.63
CA LEU A 283 -5.40 -3.24 13.53
C LEU A 283 -6.54 -2.28 13.20
N GLY A 284 -7.73 -2.83 13.00
CA GLY A 284 -8.97 -2.07 12.99
C GLY A 284 -9.40 -1.74 14.42
N ARG A 285 -10.15 -0.64 14.61
CA ARG A 285 -10.80 -0.42 15.90
C ARG A 285 -11.90 -1.45 16.12
N PRO A 286 -12.05 -2.02 17.35
CA PRO A 286 -13.17 -2.89 17.67
C PRO A 286 -14.48 -2.17 17.38
N GLY A 287 -15.35 -2.76 16.56
CA GLY A 287 -16.68 -2.22 16.23
C GLY A 287 -16.81 -1.39 14.95
N ALA A 288 -15.77 -1.19 14.16
CA ALA A 288 -15.86 -0.48 12.86
C ALA A 288 -16.35 -1.37 11.69
N ALA A 289 -16.50 -2.67 11.92
CA ALA A 289 -17.05 -3.59 10.92
C ALA A 289 -18.58 -3.49 10.92
N GLY A 290 -19.15 -2.66 10.03
CA GLY A 290 -20.59 -2.69 9.71
C GLY A 290 -21.39 -1.47 10.17
N ALA A 291 -20.98 -0.25 9.84
CA ALA A 291 -21.84 0.92 9.87
C ALA A 291 -22.13 1.39 8.44
#